data_a3b585b4bd171d64685b27326eaa81a0
#
_entry.id   a3b585b4bd171d64685b27326eaa81a0
#
_cell.length_a   1.000
_cell.length_b   1.000
_cell.length_c   1.000
_cell.angle_alpha   90.00
_cell.angle_beta   90.00
_cell.angle_gamma   90.00
#
_symmetry.space_group_name_H-M   'P 1'
#
loop_
_entity.id
_entity.type
_entity.pdbx_description
1 polymer ?
#
loop_
_entity_poly.entity_id
_entity_poly.type
_entity_poly.pdbx_seq_one_letter_code
_entity_poly.pdbx_strand_id
1 'polypeptide(L)'
;MRHIASLIAMGSPFFRFKRFTVWHDRCAMKVGTDGVLLGAWCELPEVETQCMHVLDIGTGSGLIALMLAQRLEQNRQRFKIYAIDIEPSAVEQSRINFEQSPWALHLSAKNSSMQEFYDDEGFDLIVSNPPYFQNSLKNPDKSRATARHTDTLTYAELLAHAKRLLKSDGRLSLILPIEAETEILKLAKINKLTPTHITY
;
A
#
# COMPACT_ATOMS: atom_id res chain seq x y z
N MET A 1 -39.24 -26.37 -16.53
CA MET A 1 -37.81 -26.47 -16.18
C MET A 1 -37.43 -25.22 -15.37
N ARG A 2 -37.21 -25.36 -14.09
CA ARG A 2 -36.78 -24.26 -13.21
C ARG A 2 -35.27 -24.13 -13.31
N HIS A 3 -34.79 -22.98 -13.84
CA HIS A 3 -33.36 -22.65 -13.79
C HIS A 3 -33.01 -22.30 -12.33
N ILE A 4 -32.29 -23.19 -11.66
CA ILE A 4 -31.63 -22.87 -10.42
C ILE A 4 -30.40 -22.03 -10.80
N ALA A 5 -30.51 -20.71 -10.62
CA ALA A 5 -29.34 -19.85 -10.68
C ALA A 5 -28.41 -20.28 -9.57
N SER A 6 -27.21 -20.73 -9.94
CA SER A 6 -26.12 -21.03 -9.03
C SER A 6 -25.81 -19.74 -8.24
N LEU A 7 -26.18 -19.71 -6.96
CA LEU A 7 -25.66 -18.72 -6.00
C LEU A 7 -24.19 -19.05 -5.80
N ILE A 8 -23.31 -18.44 -6.59
CA ILE A 8 -21.89 -18.36 -6.25
C ILE A 8 -21.85 -17.55 -4.95
N ALA A 9 -21.37 -18.15 -3.89
CA ALA A 9 -21.12 -17.47 -2.62
C ALA A 9 -20.08 -16.38 -2.88
N MET A 10 -20.53 -15.18 -3.24
CA MET A 10 -19.67 -13.99 -3.32
C MET A 10 -19.26 -13.69 -1.88
N GLY A 11 -17.95 -13.73 -1.60
CA GLY A 11 -17.43 -13.31 -0.31
C GLY A 11 -17.91 -11.90 0.04
N SER A 12 -17.94 -11.56 1.33
CA SER A 12 -18.38 -10.23 1.79
C SER A 12 -17.74 -9.12 0.97
N PRO A 13 -18.49 -8.12 0.49
CA PRO A 13 -17.94 -6.98 -0.25
C PRO A 13 -17.14 -6.02 0.66
N PHE A 14 -17.18 -6.20 1.95
CA PHE A 14 -16.51 -5.37 2.94
C PHE A 14 -15.94 -6.19 4.08
N PHE A 15 -14.99 -5.57 4.81
CA PHE A 15 -14.50 -6.04 6.10
C PHE A 15 -14.74 -4.96 7.16
N ARG A 16 -15.33 -5.34 8.30
CA ARG A 16 -15.65 -4.41 9.39
C ARG A 16 -14.60 -4.50 10.49
N PHE A 17 -13.88 -3.42 10.72
CA PHE A 17 -13.07 -3.19 11.92
C PHE A 17 -13.92 -2.55 13.03
N LYS A 18 -13.38 -2.41 14.23
CA LYS A 18 -14.13 -1.81 15.36
C LYS A 18 -14.49 -0.34 15.12
N ARG A 19 -13.67 0.41 14.41
CA ARG A 19 -13.82 1.86 14.23
C ARG A 19 -14.10 2.29 12.79
N PHE A 20 -13.90 1.44 11.80
CA PHE A 20 -14.12 1.73 10.40
C PHE A 20 -14.50 0.46 9.62
N THR A 21 -15.01 0.65 8.42
CA THR A 21 -15.32 -0.43 7.49
C THR A 21 -14.50 -0.22 6.22
N VAL A 22 -13.99 -1.29 5.64
CA VAL A 22 -13.26 -1.29 4.37
C VAL A 22 -14.08 -2.03 3.33
N TRP A 23 -14.64 -1.30 2.38
CA TRP A 23 -15.24 -1.86 1.17
C TRP A 23 -14.12 -2.23 0.20
N HIS A 24 -14.24 -3.37 -0.48
CA HIS A 24 -13.21 -3.88 -1.38
C HIS A 24 -13.79 -4.59 -2.61
N ASP A 25 -15.03 -4.31 -2.94
CA ASP A 25 -15.75 -4.90 -4.07
C ASP A 25 -15.25 -4.40 -5.43
N ARG A 26 -14.61 -3.24 -5.47
CA ARG A 26 -14.00 -2.65 -6.67
C ARG A 26 -12.49 -2.88 -6.80
N CYS A 27 -11.88 -3.54 -5.83
CA CYS A 27 -10.44 -3.80 -5.82
C CYS A 27 -10.13 -5.22 -6.30
N ALA A 28 -9.03 -5.37 -7.04
CA ALA A 28 -8.51 -6.67 -7.45
C ALA A 28 -8.13 -7.53 -6.24
N MET A 29 -7.51 -6.91 -5.21
CA MET A 29 -7.18 -7.56 -3.95
C MET A 29 -8.17 -7.17 -2.85
N LYS A 30 -8.73 -8.17 -2.19
CA LYS A 30 -9.57 -7.98 -1.01
C LYS A 30 -8.71 -7.71 0.23
N VAL A 31 -9.36 -7.31 1.34
CA VAL A 31 -8.69 -7.25 2.64
C VAL A 31 -8.03 -8.59 2.93
N GLY A 32 -6.72 -8.59 3.03
CA GLY A 32 -5.87 -9.75 3.26
C GLY A 32 -5.03 -9.62 4.53
N THR A 33 -4.47 -10.74 4.98
CA THR A 33 -3.63 -10.82 6.20
C THR A 33 -2.44 -9.87 6.11
N ASP A 34 -1.77 -9.81 4.96
CA ASP A 34 -0.55 -9.03 4.76
C ASP A 34 -0.78 -7.54 4.96
N GLY A 35 -1.85 -6.99 4.35
CA GLY A 35 -2.21 -5.59 4.57
C GLY A 35 -2.56 -5.28 6.02
N VAL A 36 -3.25 -6.20 6.72
CA VAL A 36 -3.55 -6.06 8.16
C VAL A 36 -2.28 -6.13 8.99
N LEU A 37 -1.37 -7.06 8.71
CA LEU A 37 -0.09 -7.17 9.41
C LEU A 37 0.74 -5.91 9.23
N LEU A 38 0.94 -5.43 8.01
CA LEU A 38 1.70 -4.21 7.75
C LEU A 38 1.07 -3.00 8.46
N GLY A 39 -0.24 -2.80 8.32
CA GLY A 39 -0.94 -1.68 8.95
C GLY A 39 -0.90 -1.72 10.49
N ALA A 40 -0.87 -2.92 11.09
CA ALA A 40 -0.80 -3.09 12.55
C ALA A 40 0.63 -2.99 13.10
N TRP A 41 1.62 -3.45 12.36
CA TRP A 41 2.97 -3.74 12.87
C TRP A 41 4.04 -2.74 12.46
N CYS A 42 3.92 -2.06 11.29
CA CYS A 42 4.97 -1.12 10.88
C CYS A 42 5.26 -0.10 11.98
N GLU A 43 6.55 0.19 12.19
CA GLU A 43 6.97 1.24 13.12
C GLU A 43 6.52 2.61 12.64
N LEU A 44 5.94 3.37 13.57
CA LEU A 44 5.64 4.78 13.34
C LEU A 44 6.85 5.61 13.77
N PRO A 45 7.44 6.45 12.90
CA PRO A 45 8.50 7.37 13.30
C PRO A 45 8.01 8.30 14.42
N GLU A 46 8.90 8.64 15.34
CA GLU A 46 8.62 9.70 16.31
C GLU A 46 8.82 11.05 15.66
N VAL A 47 7.76 11.85 15.55
CA VAL A 47 7.78 13.21 15.01
C VAL A 47 7.19 14.14 16.08
N GLU A 48 8.06 14.77 16.87
CA GLU A 48 7.65 15.42 18.15
C GLU A 48 6.67 16.58 17.98
N THR A 49 6.76 17.40 16.95
CA THR A 49 5.96 18.64 16.84
C THR A 49 5.34 18.90 15.47
N GLN A 50 5.70 18.11 14.47
CA GLN A 50 5.28 18.31 13.08
C GLN A 50 4.09 17.41 12.71
N CYS A 51 3.42 17.77 11.63
CA CYS A 51 2.44 16.92 10.99
C CYS A 51 3.19 15.76 10.30
N MET A 52 2.92 14.50 10.67
CA MET A 52 3.50 13.34 10.01
C MET A 52 2.92 13.17 8.62
N HIS A 53 3.75 13.10 7.61
CA HIS A 53 3.37 12.81 6.24
C HIS A 53 3.63 11.34 5.92
N VAL A 54 2.58 10.63 5.54
CA VAL A 54 2.62 9.20 5.21
C VAL A 54 2.21 8.99 3.77
N LEU A 55 2.90 8.08 3.06
CA LEU A 55 2.52 7.64 1.71
C LEU A 55 2.23 6.13 1.72
N ASP A 56 1.04 5.76 1.25
CA ASP A 56 0.62 4.38 1.01
C ASP A 56 0.66 4.09 -0.50
N ILE A 57 1.59 3.24 -0.93
CA ILE A 57 1.83 2.92 -2.35
C ILE A 57 1.15 1.62 -2.71
N GLY A 58 0.33 1.65 -3.78
CA GLY A 58 -0.52 0.52 -4.14
C GLY A 58 -1.62 0.32 -3.11
N THR A 59 -2.30 1.40 -2.75
CA THR A 59 -3.22 1.46 -1.61
C THR A 59 -4.42 0.51 -1.71
N GLY A 60 -4.79 0.11 -2.92
CA GLY A 60 -5.94 -0.75 -3.16
C GLY A 60 -7.22 -0.17 -2.54
N SER A 61 -7.76 -0.86 -1.55
CA SER A 61 -8.95 -0.40 -0.81
C SER A 61 -8.71 0.70 0.23
N GLY A 62 -7.46 1.13 0.43
CA GLY A 62 -7.10 2.09 1.47
C GLY A 62 -6.93 1.48 2.87
N LEU A 63 -6.85 0.15 2.95
CA LEU A 63 -6.79 -0.57 4.22
C LEU A 63 -5.64 -0.10 5.12
N ILE A 64 -4.41 -0.08 4.57
CA ILE A 64 -3.21 0.25 5.34
C ILE A 64 -3.28 1.71 5.80
N ALA A 65 -3.65 2.63 4.90
CA ALA A 65 -3.85 4.04 5.23
C ALA A 65 -4.84 4.25 6.38
N LEU A 66 -5.99 3.55 6.38
CA LEU A 66 -6.99 3.63 7.45
C LEU A 66 -6.48 3.08 8.79
N MET A 67 -5.74 1.98 8.77
CA MET A 67 -5.14 1.40 9.97
C MET A 67 -4.08 2.33 10.57
N LEU A 68 -3.26 2.95 9.72
CA LEU A 68 -2.27 3.94 10.16
C LEU A 68 -2.93 5.20 10.71
N ALA A 69 -4.00 5.69 10.08
CA ALA A 69 -4.75 6.84 10.59
C ALA A 69 -5.29 6.58 12.01
N GLN A 70 -5.85 5.38 12.24
CA GLN A 70 -6.30 4.98 13.59
C GLN A 70 -5.16 4.98 14.62
N ARG A 71 -3.99 4.44 14.26
CA ARG A 71 -2.83 4.38 15.16
C ARG A 71 -2.25 5.75 15.46
N LEU A 72 -2.13 6.61 14.44
CA LEU A 72 -1.63 7.98 14.59
C LEU A 72 -2.57 8.83 15.46
N GLU A 73 -3.89 8.70 15.28
CA GLU A 73 -4.86 9.36 16.16
C GLU A 73 -4.73 8.88 17.61
N GLN A 74 -4.58 7.57 17.84
CA GLN A 74 -4.39 7.01 19.18
C GLN A 74 -3.14 7.56 19.87
N ASN A 75 -2.08 7.79 19.11
CA ASN A 75 -0.84 8.39 19.59
C ASN A 75 -0.92 9.93 19.68
N ARG A 76 -2.08 10.54 19.40
CA ARG A 76 -2.30 11.99 19.35
C ARG A 76 -1.35 12.71 18.38
N GLN A 77 -0.87 12.01 17.38
CA GLN A 77 -0.01 12.55 16.33
C GLN A 77 -0.85 13.29 15.29
N ARG A 78 -0.46 14.52 14.92
CA ARG A 78 -1.00 15.20 13.74
C ARG A 78 -0.46 14.51 12.50
N PHE A 79 -1.31 14.25 11.50
CA PHE A 79 -0.90 13.52 10.30
C PHE A 79 -1.68 13.90 9.06
N LYS A 80 -1.07 13.62 7.92
CA LYS A 80 -1.71 13.53 6.60
C LYS A 80 -1.23 12.25 5.93
N ILE A 81 -2.15 11.48 5.36
CA ILE A 81 -1.85 10.27 4.63
C ILE A 81 -2.25 10.46 3.18
N TYR A 82 -1.30 10.29 2.30
CA TYR A 82 -1.46 10.25 0.86
C TYR A 82 -1.44 8.79 0.41
N ALA A 83 -2.38 8.43 -0.44
CA ALA A 83 -2.48 7.09 -0.98
C ALA A 83 -2.40 7.16 -2.51
N ILE A 84 -1.63 6.31 -3.14
CA ILE A 84 -1.55 6.23 -4.59
C ILE A 84 -1.81 4.81 -5.08
N ASP A 85 -2.47 4.72 -6.23
CA ASP A 85 -2.64 3.46 -6.95
C ASP A 85 -2.70 3.75 -8.45
N ILE A 86 -2.22 2.81 -9.27
CA ILE A 86 -2.30 2.89 -10.72
C ILE A 86 -3.71 2.54 -11.24
N GLU A 87 -4.47 1.77 -10.47
CA GLU A 87 -5.81 1.32 -10.84
C GLU A 87 -6.87 2.35 -10.42
N PRO A 88 -7.56 3.00 -11.38
CA PRO A 88 -8.57 4.01 -11.07
C PRO A 88 -9.70 3.50 -10.17
N SER A 89 -10.09 2.23 -10.31
CA SER A 89 -11.13 1.60 -9.49
C SER A 89 -10.70 1.43 -8.03
N ALA A 90 -9.41 1.17 -7.77
CA ALA A 90 -8.84 1.09 -6.44
C ALA A 90 -8.81 2.48 -5.78
N VAL A 91 -8.41 3.51 -6.53
CA VAL A 91 -8.42 4.90 -6.04
C VAL A 91 -9.83 5.36 -5.69
N GLU A 92 -10.81 5.04 -6.52
CA GLU A 92 -12.21 5.36 -6.23
C GLU A 92 -12.69 4.63 -4.96
N GLN A 93 -12.36 3.35 -4.83
CA GLN A 93 -12.72 2.56 -3.64
C GLN A 93 -12.06 3.14 -2.37
N SER A 94 -10.78 3.48 -2.43
CA SER A 94 -10.06 4.06 -1.28
C SER A 94 -10.66 5.41 -0.88
N ARG A 95 -11.02 6.27 -1.84
CA ARG A 95 -11.71 7.54 -1.57
C ARG A 95 -13.01 7.35 -0.82
N ILE A 96 -13.88 6.44 -1.28
CA ILE A 96 -15.14 6.12 -0.61
C ILE A 96 -14.88 5.66 0.84
N ASN A 97 -13.90 4.77 1.04
CA ASN A 97 -13.54 4.28 2.36
C ASN A 97 -13.00 5.39 3.26
N PHE A 98 -12.20 6.31 2.72
CA PHE A 98 -11.66 7.45 3.45
C PHE A 98 -12.77 8.42 3.88
N GLU A 99 -13.67 8.77 2.96
CA GLU A 99 -14.81 9.67 3.23
C GLU A 99 -15.74 9.13 4.30
N GLN A 100 -15.92 7.80 4.37
CA GLN A 100 -16.74 7.13 5.38
C GLN A 100 -16.02 6.87 6.70
N SER A 101 -14.75 7.24 6.81
CA SER A 101 -13.95 7.03 8.00
C SER A 101 -13.95 8.24 8.93
N PRO A 102 -13.63 8.07 10.23
CA PRO A 102 -13.44 9.19 11.14
C PRO A 102 -12.31 10.15 10.73
N TRP A 103 -11.44 9.76 9.80
CA TRP A 103 -10.22 10.47 9.42
C TRP A 103 -10.28 11.09 8.01
N ALA A 104 -11.48 11.28 7.45
CA ALA A 104 -11.70 11.75 6.08
C ALA A 104 -10.88 13.00 5.72
N LEU A 105 -10.72 13.94 6.67
CA LEU A 105 -9.98 15.20 6.46
C LEU A 105 -8.45 15.03 6.42
N HIS A 106 -7.95 13.86 6.80
CA HIS A 106 -6.52 13.57 6.90
C HIS A 106 -6.02 12.59 5.83
N LEU A 107 -6.93 12.06 5.01
CA LEU A 107 -6.66 11.03 4.03
C LEU A 107 -6.98 11.54 2.62
N SER A 108 -6.13 11.25 1.68
CA SER A 108 -6.38 11.55 0.26
C SER A 108 -5.86 10.41 -0.62
N ALA A 109 -6.55 10.15 -1.74
CA ALA A 109 -6.12 9.17 -2.71
C ALA A 109 -6.01 9.78 -4.12
N LYS A 110 -4.94 9.43 -4.84
CA LYS A 110 -4.65 9.91 -6.19
C LYS A 110 -4.34 8.75 -7.12
N ASN A 111 -4.90 8.79 -8.32
CA ASN A 111 -4.49 7.89 -9.38
C ASN A 111 -3.15 8.35 -9.93
N SER A 112 -2.10 7.62 -9.62
CA SER A 112 -0.73 7.91 -10.03
C SER A 112 0.14 6.68 -9.90
N SER A 113 1.06 6.51 -10.81
CA SER A 113 2.18 5.61 -10.60
C SER A 113 3.17 6.24 -9.60
N MET A 114 3.99 5.41 -8.96
CA MET A 114 5.06 5.89 -8.08
C MET A 114 6.15 6.64 -8.84
N GLN A 115 6.36 6.27 -10.10
CA GLN A 115 7.32 6.90 -11.00
C GLN A 115 6.96 8.36 -11.28
N GLU A 116 5.66 8.64 -11.48
CA GLU A 116 5.13 9.96 -11.80
C GLU A 116 4.76 10.79 -10.56
N PHE A 117 4.64 10.12 -9.41
CA PHE A 117 4.27 10.80 -8.19
C PHE A 117 5.42 11.68 -7.68
N TYR A 118 5.07 12.93 -7.36
CA TYR A 118 6.01 13.92 -6.85
C TYR A 118 5.43 14.64 -5.63
N ASP A 119 6.29 14.93 -4.68
CA ASP A 119 5.99 15.71 -3.48
C ASP A 119 7.24 16.46 -3.05
N ASP A 120 7.09 17.76 -2.73
CA ASP A 120 8.20 18.65 -2.36
C ASP A 120 8.62 18.51 -0.89
N GLU A 121 7.69 18.13 -0.02
CA GLU A 121 7.93 18.05 1.43
C GLU A 121 8.51 16.71 1.85
N GLY A 122 8.28 15.67 1.06
CA GLY A 122 8.68 14.30 1.36
C GLY A 122 7.88 13.67 2.51
N PHE A 123 8.14 12.38 2.74
CA PHE A 123 7.38 11.57 3.67
C PHE A 123 8.21 11.08 4.85
N ASP A 124 7.60 11.12 6.02
CA ASP A 124 8.16 10.56 7.26
C ASP A 124 8.04 9.03 7.27
N LEU A 125 6.98 8.51 6.64
CA LEU A 125 6.73 7.08 6.49
C LEU A 125 6.18 6.77 5.09
N ILE A 126 6.80 5.81 4.41
CA ILE A 126 6.25 5.19 3.21
C ILE A 126 5.93 3.74 3.52
N VAL A 127 4.73 3.29 3.15
CA VAL A 127 4.31 1.90 3.28
C VAL A 127 3.91 1.33 1.94
N SER A 128 4.14 0.04 1.72
CA SER A 128 3.62 -0.67 0.55
C SER A 128 3.47 -2.16 0.82
N ASN A 129 2.35 -2.70 0.35
CA ASN A 129 2.14 -4.13 0.13
C ASN A 129 2.06 -4.36 -1.38
N PRO A 130 3.19 -4.35 -2.08
CA PRO A 130 3.19 -4.45 -3.53
C PRO A 130 2.70 -5.83 -3.97
N PRO A 131 2.09 -5.96 -5.17
CA PRO A 131 1.75 -7.26 -5.70
C PRO A 131 3.03 -8.11 -5.83
N TYR A 132 2.95 -9.38 -5.44
CA TYR A 132 4.09 -10.28 -5.48
C TYR A 132 4.54 -10.50 -6.92
N PHE A 133 5.72 -10.05 -7.25
CA PHE A 133 6.35 -10.34 -8.53
C PHE A 133 6.84 -11.79 -8.54
N GLN A 134 5.95 -12.72 -8.90
CA GLN A 134 6.42 -14.04 -9.27
C GLN A 134 7.30 -13.87 -10.51
N ASN A 135 8.58 -14.21 -10.38
CA ASN A 135 9.51 -14.32 -11.49
C ASN A 135 8.84 -15.07 -12.65
N SER A 136 8.36 -14.33 -13.64
CA SER A 136 7.68 -14.86 -14.82
C SER A 136 8.67 -15.45 -15.83
N LEU A 137 9.79 -16.00 -15.35
CA LEU A 137 10.81 -16.66 -16.20
C LEU A 137 10.42 -18.08 -16.63
N LYS A 138 9.21 -18.59 -16.33
CA LYS A 138 8.86 -19.99 -16.65
C LYS A 138 7.59 -20.22 -17.46
N ASN A 139 6.96 -19.21 -18.06
CA ASN A 139 5.81 -19.49 -18.91
C ASN A 139 5.80 -18.57 -20.17
N PRO A 140 6.29 -19.08 -21.35
CA PRO A 140 6.33 -18.30 -22.58
C PRO A 140 4.96 -17.84 -23.09
N ASP A 141 3.89 -18.53 -22.71
CA ASP A 141 2.52 -18.19 -23.14
C ASP A 141 1.89 -17.05 -22.33
N LYS A 142 2.36 -16.75 -21.11
CA LYS A 142 1.93 -15.59 -20.34
C LYS A 142 2.63 -14.29 -20.77
N SER A 143 3.78 -14.36 -21.43
CA SER A 143 4.54 -13.20 -21.89
C SER A 143 3.80 -12.37 -22.97
N ARG A 144 2.88 -12.97 -23.70
CA ARG A 144 2.07 -12.27 -24.72
C ARG A 144 0.87 -11.50 -24.16
N ALA A 145 0.36 -11.91 -23.00
CA ALA A 145 -0.72 -11.18 -22.30
C ALA A 145 -0.17 -10.02 -21.46
N THR A 146 1.05 -10.15 -20.94
CA THR A 146 1.71 -9.16 -20.06
C THR A 146 2.36 -8.02 -20.86
N ALA A 147 2.57 -8.17 -22.17
CA ALA A 147 3.19 -7.15 -23.04
C ALA A 147 2.30 -5.89 -23.28
N ARG A 148 1.14 -5.77 -22.63
CA ARG A 148 0.28 -4.59 -22.69
C ARG A 148 0.28 -3.73 -21.43
N HIS A 149 1.00 -4.12 -20.38
CA HIS A 149 1.14 -3.34 -19.15
C HIS A 149 2.63 -3.14 -18.83
N THR A 150 3.18 -2.06 -19.35
CA THR A 150 4.51 -1.54 -19.04
C THR A 150 4.65 -0.97 -17.62
N ASP A 151 3.68 -1.20 -16.74
CA ASP A 151 3.51 -0.46 -15.48
C ASP A 151 3.66 -1.32 -14.22
N THR A 152 4.40 -2.43 -14.29
CA THR A 152 4.72 -3.20 -13.08
C THR A 152 5.92 -2.58 -12.38
N LEU A 153 5.66 -1.97 -11.21
CA LEU A 153 6.69 -1.40 -10.33
C LEU A 153 7.63 -2.52 -9.85
N THR A 154 8.88 -2.52 -10.29
CA THR A 154 9.90 -3.46 -9.83
C THR A 154 10.40 -3.11 -8.43
N TYR A 155 11.00 -4.06 -7.70
CA TYR A 155 11.63 -3.76 -6.40
C TYR A 155 12.73 -2.70 -6.51
N ALA A 156 13.49 -2.69 -7.61
CA ALA A 156 14.51 -1.68 -7.85
C ALA A 156 13.91 -0.28 -7.97
N GLU A 157 12.84 -0.13 -8.75
CA GLU A 157 12.10 1.13 -8.88
C GLU A 157 11.43 1.51 -7.56
N LEU A 158 10.79 0.57 -6.86
CA LEU A 158 10.17 0.82 -5.56
C LEU A 158 11.17 1.44 -4.57
N LEU A 159 12.35 0.85 -4.41
CA LEU A 159 13.34 1.37 -3.47
C LEU A 159 13.96 2.69 -3.94
N ALA A 160 14.23 2.83 -5.24
CA ALA A 160 14.79 4.07 -5.78
C ALA A 160 13.82 5.26 -5.62
N HIS A 161 12.55 5.06 -5.95
CA HIS A 161 11.54 6.11 -5.80
C HIS A 161 11.17 6.35 -4.32
N ALA A 162 11.14 5.31 -3.48
CA ALA A 162 10.96 5.48 -2.05
C ALA A 162 12.08 6.36 -1.47
N LYS A 163 13.33 6.09 -1.82
CA LYS A 163 14.46 6.94 -1.37
C LYS A 163 14.32 8.40 -1.83
N ARG A 164 13.81 8.64 -3.01
CA ARG A 164 13.57 10.01 -3.53
C ARG A 164 12.47 10.74 -2.76
N LEU A 165 11.44 10.02 -2.32
CA LEU A 165 10.27 10.57 -1.66
C LEU A 165 10.39 10.62 -0.13
N LEU A 166 11.32 9.88 0.47
CA LEU A 166 11.55 9.90 1.91
C LEU A 166 12.29 11.17 2.34
N LYS A 167 11.89 11.72 3.46
CA LYS A 167 12.70 12.68 4.22
C LYS A 167 14.01 12.02 4.68
N SER A 168 14.97 12.81 5.18
CA SER A 168 16.28 12.31 5.65
C SER A 168 16.16 11.18 6.65
N ASP A 169 15.24 11.30 7.61
CA ASP A 169 14.99 10.35 8.69
C ASP A 169 13.73 9.51 8.46
N GLY A 170 13.15 9.63 7.26
CA GLY A 170 11.95 8.90 6.86
C GLY A 170 12.17 7.39 6.79
N ARG A 171 11.11 6.63 7.00
CA ARG A 171 11.10 5.16 7.02
C ARG A 171 10.30 4.58 5.88
N LEU A 172 10.79 3.46 5.35
CA LEU A 172 10.08 2.61 4.39
C LEU A 172 9.71 1.30 5.08
N SER A 173 8.43 0.95 5.09
CA SER A 173 7.93 -0.32 5.61
C SER A 173 7.25 -1.11 4.50
N LEU A 174 7.71 -2.32 4.28
CA LEU A 174 7.24 -3.22 3.23
C LEU A 174 6.79 -4.55 3.83
N ILE A 175 5.77 -5.16 3.22
CA ILE A 175 5.51 -6.59 3.41
C ILE A 175 5.76 -7.30 2.09
N LEU A 176 6.58 -8.35 2.13
CA LEU A 176 7.11 -9.01 0.94
C LEU A 176 7.20 -10.52 1.17
N PRO A 177 7.17 -11.34 0.11
CA PRO A 177 7.52 -12.75 0.22
C PRO A 177 8.96 -12.92 0.70
N ILE A 178 9.21 -13.95 1.51
CA ILE A 178 10.55 -14.24 2.05
C ILE A 178 11.60 -14.44 0.96
N GLU A 179 11.20 -14.93 -0.20
CA GLU A 179 12.07 -15.13 -1.36
C GLU A 179 12.67 -13.83 -1.89
N ALA A 180 12.02 -12.69 -1.62
CA ALA A 180 12.50 -11.37 -2.05
C ALA A 180 13.60 -10.80 -1.13
N GLU A 181 13.83 -11.36 0.04
CA GLU A 181 14.72 -10.80 1.08
C GLU A 181 16.11 -10.47 0.53
N THR A 182 16.79 -11.42 -0.08
CA THR A 182 18.15 -11.23 -0.59
C THR A 182 18.22 -10.09 -1.62
N GLU A 183 17.25 -10.01 -2.52
CA GLU A 183 17.17 -8.96 -3.53
C GLU A 183 16.91 -7.60 -2.89
N ILE A 184 15.94 -7.52 -1.98
CA ILE A 184 15.56 -6.28 -1.29
C ILE A 184 16.73 -5.74 -0.45
N LEU A 185 17.45 -6.56 0.29
CA LEU A 185 18.60 -6.13 1.07
C LEU A 185 19.74 -5.58 0.19
N LYS A 186 19.99 -6.22 -0.96
CA LYS A 186 20.95 -5.72 -1.95
C LYS A 186 20.52 -4.37 -2.51
N LEU A 187 19.26 -4.23 -2.90
CA LEU A 187 18.71 -3.00 -3.45
C LEU A 187 18.65 -1.87 -2.41
N ALA A 188 18.33 -2.18 -1.16
CA ALA A 188 18.38 -1.23 -0.05
C ALA A 188 19.77 -0.61 0.09
N LYS A 189 20.82 -1.44 0.10
CA LYS A 189 22.21 -0.98 0.16
C LYS A 189 22.57 -0.06 -1.01
N ILE A 190 22.16 -0.41 -2.24
CA ILE A 190 22.38 0.41 -3.45
C ILE A 190 21.73 1.80 -3.30
N ASN A 191 20.53 1.84 -2.75
CA ASN A 191 19.77 3.08 -2.54
C ASN A 191 20.10 3.80 -1.22
N LYS A 192 21.13 3.36 -0.49
CA LYS A 192 21.53 3.95 0.81
C LYS A 192 20.38 3.93 1.83
N LEU A 193 19.58 2.88 1.81
CA LEU A 193 18.58 2.55 2.82
C LEU A 193 19.17 1.48 3.75
N THR A 194 19.04 1.69 5.06
CA THR A 194 19.55 0.75 6.07
C THR A 194 18.38 0.00 6.69
N PRO A 195 18.30 -1.33 6.55
CA PRO A 195 17.30 -2.12 7.25
C PRO A 195 17.45 -1.98 8.77
N THR A 196 16.37 -1.64 9.46
CA THR A 196 16.36 -1.49 10.93
C THR A 196 15.67 -2.66 11.61
N HIS A 197 14.60 -3.17 11.00
CA HIS A 197 13.83 -4.30 11.51
C HIS A 197 13.42 -5.25 10.38
N ILE A 198 13.56 -6.55 10.63
CA ILE A 198 13.06 -7.62 9.77
C ILE A 198 12.26 -8.56 10.66
N THR A 199 11.03 -8.88 10.25
CA THR A 199 10.13 -9.80 10.96
C THR A 199 9.67 -10.89 10.02
N TYR A 200 9.68 -12.15 10.50
CA TYR A 200 9.27 -13.34 9.76
C TYR A 200 8.00 -13.95 10.35
#